data_98b4f248a823ff8e0fa1654a0d7a9a14
#
_entry.id   98b4f248a823ff8e0fa1654a0d7a9a14
#
_cell.length_a   1.000
_cell.length_b   1.000
_cell.length_c   1.000
_cell.angle_alpha   90.00
_cell.angle_beta   90.00
_cell.angle_gamma   90.00
#
_symmetry.space_group_name_H-M   'P 1'
#
loop_
_entity.id
_entity.type
_entity.pdbx_description
1 polymer ?
#
loop_
_entity_poly.entity_id
_entity_poly.type
_entity_poly.pdbx_seq_one_letter_code
_entity_poly.pdbx_strand_id
1 'polypeptide(L)'
;MGAPVKDHIQAVAGEPEVSARWASTHGAAVMQDDLDRLWAEFVPLQIEVLRDHCDVIPGVPELTAALRGLGIGFANTTSFDSNMMVDMIRLAEEGGYCPDIWVSPDMAGGGRPAPWMAFHAATHMGVYPMSQIVKVGGTLADVDEAHAAGMWAVSVVRHGNEVGLSQQVLNALPRSESTSRIAAARDRLAVKKAHYIIDATADLMPVLEEISWRISRGERP
;
A
#
# COMPACT_ATOMS: atom_id res chain seq x y z
N MET A 1 -1.07 -9.09 -2.53
CA MET A 1 -0.46 -7.74 -2.72
C MET A 1 -0.33 -7.06 -1.36
N GLY A 2 0.62 -6.13 -1.19
CA GLY A 2 0.81 -5.38 0.05
C GLY A 2 1.77 -6.01 1.07
N ALA A 3 2.01 -7.31 1.06
CA ALA A 3 3.08 -7.95 1.83
C ALA A 3 4.48 -7.62 1.24
N PRO A 4 5.57 -7.84 2.01
CA PRO A 4 6.92 -7.72 1.47
C PRO A 4 7.08 -8.53 0.17
N VAL A 5 7.84 -8.00 -0.78
CA VAL A 5 7.89 -8.60 -2.13
C VAL A 5 8.44 -10.03 -2.10
N LYS A 6 9.42 -10.32 -1.25
CA LYS A 6 9.98 -11.67 -1.09
C LYS A 6 8.91 -12.67 -0.59
N ASP A 7 8.09 -12.27 0.39
CA ASP A 7 6.99 -13.08 0.91
C ASP A 7 5.91 -13.29 -0.15
N HIS A 8 5.69 -12.28 -1.01
CA HIS A 8 4.75 -12.39 -2.12
C HIS A 8 5.22 -13.40 -3.18
N ILE A 9 6.50 -13.42 -3.54
CA ILE A 9 7.07 -14.44 -4.43
C ILE A 9 6.86 -15.83 -3.86
N GLN A 10 7.14 -16.02 -2.57
CA GLN A 10 6.93 -17.29 -1.88
C GLN A 10 5.45 -17.72 -1.88
N ALA A 11 4.53 -16.79 -1.60
CA ALA A 11 3.09 -17.07 -1.63
C ALA A 11 2.62 -17.48 -3.03
N VAL A 12 3.04 -16.79 -4.08
CA VAL A 12 2.72 -17.13 -5.48
C VAL A 12 3.28 -18.51 -5.85
N ALA A 13 4.52 -18.81 -5.47
CA ALA A 13 5.13 -20.11 -5.72
C ALA A 13 4.42 -21.27 -5.00
N GLY A 14 3.78 -20.98 -3.86
CA GLY A 14 2.99 -21.92 -3.08
C GLY A 14 1.56 -22.16 -3.60
N GLU A 15 1.07 -21.34 -4.54
CA GLU A 15 -0.24 -21.55 -5.14
C GLU A 15 -0.30 -22.88 -5.89
N PRO A 16 -1.37 -23.70 -5.69
CA PRO A 16 -1.43 -25.07 -6.23
C PRO A 16 -1.15 -25.17 -7.74
N GLU A 17 -1.71 -24.26 -8.53
CA GLU A 17 -1.53 -24.26 -9.98
C GLU A 17 -0.11 -23.85 -10.39
N VAL A 18 0.49 -22.89 -9.71
CA VAL A 18 1.86 -22.43 -9.94
C VAL A 18 2.85 -23.52 -9.53
N SER A 19 2.67 -24.11 -8.35
CA SER A 19 3.50 -25.20 -7.84
C SER A 19 3.45 -26.44 -8.76
N ALA A 20 2.26 -26.83 -9.24
CA ALA A 20 2.11 -27.94 -10.17
C ALA A 20 2.80 -27.66 -11.53
N ARG A 21 2.65 -26.44 -12.07
CA ARG A 21 3.31 -26.04 -13.30
C ARG A 21 4.83 -26.00 -13.14
N TRP A 22 5.33 -25.49 -12.02
CA TRP A 22 6.75 -25.48 -11.70
C TRP A 22 7.31 -26.92 -11.67
N ALA A 23 6.67 -27.82 -10.91
CA ALA A 23 7.10 -29.23 -10.84
C ALA A 23 7.11 -29.93 -12.19
N SER A 24 6.10 -29.64 -13.05
CA SER A 24 6.05 -30.18 -14.43
C SER A 24 7.18 -29.64 -15.30
N THR A 25 7.60 -28.40 -15.12
CA THR A 25 8.63 -27.77 -15.96
C THR A 25 10.05 -28.10 -15.49
N HIS A 26 10.26 -28.17 -14.19
CA HIS A 26 11.60 -28.32 -13.57
C HIS A 26 11.85 -29.72 -12.99
N GLY A 27 10.84 -30.60 -12.98
CA GLY A 27 10.97 -31.99 -12.49
C GLY A 27 11.00 -32.12 -10.96
N ALA A 28 10.86 -31.01 -10.22
CA ALA A 28 10.88 -30.99 -8.75
C ALA A 28 9.99 -29.85 -8.21
N ALA A 29 9.59 -29.94 -6.95
CA ALA A 29 8.91 -28.86 -6.26
C ALA A 29 9.83 -27.63 -6.08
N VAL A 30 9.24 -26.43 -5.93
CA VAL A 30 9.99 -25.21 -5.62
C VAL A 30 10.73 -25.37 -4.28
N MET A 31 12.02 -25.11 -4.28
CA MET A 31 12.89 -25.13 -3.10
C MET A 31 13.31 -23.71 -2.70
N GLN A 32 13.88 -23.57 -1.51
CA GLN A 32 14.33 -22.25 -1.02
C GLN A 32 15.37 -21.59 -1.96
N ASP A 33 16.29 -22.35 -2.49
CA ASP A 33 17.31 -21.85 -3.45
C ASP A 33 16.67 -21.31 -4.73
N ASP A 34 15.54 -21.88 -5.17
CA ASP A 34 14.78 -21.38 -6.33
C ASP A 34 14.14 -20.02 -6.01
N LEU A 35 13.55 -19.89 -4.80
CA LEU A 35 12.97 -18.64 -4.33
C LEU A 35 14.03 -17.53 -4.21
N ASP A 36 15.20 -17.86 -3.70
CA ASP A 36 16.30 -16.90 -3.56
C ASP A 36 16.85 -16.47 -4.94
N ARG A 37 16.93 -17.40 -5.89
CA ARG A 37 17.28 -17.09 -7.29
C ARG A 37 16.22 -16.21 -7.94
N LEU A 38 14.92 -16.56 -7.82
CA LEU A 38 13.82 -15.76 -8.36
C LEU A 38 13.83 -14.34 -7.79
N TRP A 39 14.11 -14.20 -6.50
CA TRP A 39 14.27 -12.92 -5.86
C TRP A 39 15.44 -12.10 -6.46
N ALA A 40 16.60 -12.73 -6.59
CA ALA A 40 17.79 -12.09 -7.15
C ALA A 40 17.60 -11.62 -8.60
N GLU A 41 16.83 -12.37 -9.41
CA GLU A 41 16.48 -12.02 -10.78
C GLU A 41 15.37 -10.96 -10.84
N PHE A 42 14.40 -11.00 -9.92
CA PHE A 42 13.26 -10.09 -9.87
C PHE A 42 13.66 -8.66 -9.52
N VAL A 43 14.54 -8.47 -8.54
CA VAL A 43 14.88 -7.13 -8.02
C VAL A 43 15.40 -6.17 -9.10
N PRO A 44 16.39 -6.55 -9.94
CA PRO A 44 16.87 -5.66 -11.02
C PRO A 44 15.77 -5.31 -12.02
N LEU A 45 14.95 -6.29 -12.43
CA LEU A 45 13.84 -6.08 -13.36
C LEU A 45 12.79 -5.15 -12.77
N GLN A 46 12.48 -5.31 -11.47
CA GLN A 46 11.52 -4.45 -10.79
C GLN A 46 12.01 -3.01 -10.72
N ILE A 47 13.30 -2.79 -10.41
CA ILE A 47 13.89 -1.44 -10.37
C ILE A 47 13.83 -0.77 -11.76
N GLU A 48 14.10 -1.51 -12.83
CA GLU A 48 14.02 -1.00 -14.20
C GLU A 48 12.58 -0.57 -14.54
N VAL A 49 11.60 -1.44 -14.26
CA VAL A 49 10.19 -1.19 -14.54
C VAL A 49 9.60 -0.07 -13.68
N LEU A 50 10.04 0.06 -12.43
CA LEU A 50 9.54 1.09 -11.51
C LEU A 50 9.70 2.51 -12.07
N ARG A 51 10.77 2.78 -12.83
CA ARG A 51 11.01 4.11 -13.44
C ARG A 51 9.87 4.57 -14.34
N ASP A 52 9.23 3.64 -15.02
CA ASP A 52 8.13 3.91 -15.95
C ASP A 52 6.75 3.89 -15.25
N HIS A 53 6.70 3.58 -13.95
CA HIS A 53 5.46 3.39 -13.19
C HIS A 53 5.44 4.11 -11.83
N CYS A 54 6.25 5.16 -11.66
CA CYS A 54 6.35 5.95 -10.44
C CYS A 54 5.60 7.28 -10.51
N ASP A 55 4.68 7.44 -11.44
CA ASP A 55 3.84 8.65 -11.51
C ASP A 55 3.04 8.82 -10.21
N VAL A 56 3.09 10.01 -9.64
CA VAL A 56 2.30 10.35 -8.46
C VAL A 56 0.82 10.37 -8.84
N ILE A 57 0.00 9.72 -8.03
CA ILE A 57 -1.45 9.66 -8.24
C ILE A 57 -2.01 11.09 -8.27
N PRO A 58 -2.81 11.46 -9.29
CA PRO A 58 -3.41 12.79 -9.39
C PRO A 58 -4.18 13.19 -8.13
N GLY A 59 -3.98 14.43 -7.67
CA GLY A 59 -4.58 14.97 -6.45
C GLY A 59 -3.80 14.67 -5.16
N VAL A 60 -2.78 13.80 -5.19
CA VAL A 60 -1.94 13.52 -4.01
C VAL A 60 -1.03 14.70 -3.64
N PRO A 61 -0.37 15.40 -4.57
CA PRO A 61 0.42 16.58 -4.23
C PRO A 61 -0.42 17.68 -3.55
N GLU A 62 -1.61 17.96 -4.07
CA GLU A 62 -2.53 18.95 -3.52
C GLU A 62 -3.03 18.54 -2.13
N LEU A 63 -3.37 17.25 -1.97
CA LEU A 63 -3.79 16.70 -0.69
C LEU A 63 -2.68 16.81 0.36
N THR A 64 -1.47 16.41 0.03
CA THR A 64 -0.34 16.45 0.99
C THR A 64 0.08 17.87 1.33
N ALA A 65 -0.02 18.81 0.38
CA ALA A 65 0.16 20.24 0.66
C ALA A 65 -0.90 20.77 1.64
N ALA A 66 -2.16 20.39 1.47
CA ALA A 66 -3.24 20.75 2.39
C ALA A 66 -3.02 20.16 3.79
N LEU A 67 -2.59 18.91 3.91
CA LEU A 67 -2.24 18.28 5.18
C LEU A 67 -1.14 19.05 5.91
N ARG A 68 -0.07 19.42 5.21
CA ARG A 68 1.01 20.24 5.77
C ARG A 68 0.52 21.62 6.23
N GLY A 69 -0.37 22.25 5.48
CA GLY A 69 -1.01 23.51 5.85
C GLY A 69 -1.82 23.43 7.16
N LEU A 70 -2.31 22.24 7.50
CA LEU A 70 -3.02 21.95 8.74
C LEU A 70 -2.09 21.45 9.86
N GLY A 71 -0.78 21.35 9.64
CA GLY A 71 0.17 20.80 10.60
C GLY A 71 0.10 19.27 10.74
N ILE A 72 -0.52 18.58 9.76
CA ILE A 72 -0.61 17.12 9.75
C ILE A 72 0.59 16.56 9.00
N GLY A 73 1.44 15.82 9.71
CA GLY A 73 2.55 15.07 9.12
C GLY A 73 2.06 13.79 8.45
N PHE A 74 2.82 13.28 7.48
CA PHE A 74 2.51 12.01 6.82
C PHE A 74 3.76 11.22 6.48
N ALA A 75 3.65 9.91 6.59
CA ALA A 75 4.70 8.94 6.28
C ALA A 75 4.28 8.03 5.12
N ASN A 76 5.24 7.52 4.38
CA ASN A 76 5.01 6.44 3.43
C ASN A 76 5.51 5.11 4.00
N THR A 77 4.71 4.05 3.88
CA THR A 77 5.15 2.68 4.14
C THR A 77 5.00 1.87 2.85
N THR A 78 6.01 1.09 2.51
CA THR A 78 6.05 0.34 1.26
C THR A 78 6.30 -1.15 1.49
N SER A 79 5.99 -1.99 0.50
CA SER A 79 6.38 -3.40 0.46
C SER A 79 7.74 -3.64 -0.20
N PHE A 80 8.32 -2.62 -0.81
CA PHE A 80 9.66 -2.66 -1.37
C PHE A 80 10.70 -2.55 -0.26
N ASP A 81 11.88 -3.15 -0.46
CA ASP A 81 13.02 -2.91 0.40
C ASP A 81 13.72 -1.57 0.07
N SER A 82 14.63 -1.14 0.94
CA SER A 82 15.31 0.14 0.82
C SER A 82 16.10 0.30 -0.49
N ASN A 83 16.65 -0.79 -1.04
CA ASN A 83 17.40 -0.74 -2.30
C ASN A 83 16.50 -0.43 -3.51
N MET A 84 15.26 -0.94 -3.47
CA MET A 84 14.26 -0.71 -4.53
C MET A 84 13.67 0.71 -4.49
N MET A 85 13.77 1.40 -3.34
CA MET A 85 13.12 2.69 -3.12
C MET A 85 13.87 3.88 -3.71
N VAL A 86 15.16 3.77 -4.01
CA VAL A 86 16.02 4.92 -4.34
C VAL A 86 15.46 5.76 -5.50
N ASP A 87 15.19 5.12 -6.64
CA ASP A 87 14.62 5.82 -7.80
C ASP A 87 13.15 6.23 -7.56
N MET A 88 12.38 5.40 -6.85
CA MET A 88 10.99 5.68 -6.53
C MET A 88 10.85 6.93 -5.65
N ILE A 89 11.68 7.09 -4.62
CA ILE A 89 11.68 8.28 -3.76
C ILE A 89 11.95 9.53 -4.59
N ARG A 90 13.03 9.52 -5.39
CA ARG A 90 13.40 10.66 -6.23
C ARG A 90 12.27 11.06 -7.19
N LEU A 91 11.68 10.08 -7.89
CA LEU A 91 10.59 10.34 -8.84
C LEU A 91 9.31 10.82 -8.14
N ALA A 92 9.00 10.28 -6.96
CA ALA A 92 7.86 10.73 -6.17
C ALA A 92 8.05 12.18 -5.69
N GLU A 93 9.26 12.55 -5.24
CA GLU A 93 9.60 13.92 -4.82
C GLU A 93 9.54 14.89 -6.01
N GLU A 94 10.06 14.51 -7.17
CA GLU A 94 9.92 15.29 -8.41
C GLU A 94 8.44 15.48 -8.81
N GLY A 95 7.60 14.48 -8.52
CA GLY A 95 6.14 14.53 -8.69
C GLY A 95 5.38 15.28 -7.60
N GLY A 96 6.07 15.85 -6.60
CA GLY A 96 5.47 16.64 -5.53
C GLY A 96 4.97 15.82 -4.32
N TYR A 97 5.38 14.57 -4.18
CA TYR A 97 5.07 13.73 -3.02
C TYR A 97 6.28 13.54 -2.13
N CYS A 98 6.36 14.30 -1.03
CA CYS A 98 7.50 14.36 -0.11
C CYS A 98 7.03 14.04 1.33
N PRO A 99 6.90 12.76 1.74
CA PRO A 99 6.56 12.39 3.10
C PRO A 99 7.68 12.73 4.08
N ASP A 100 7.34 12.85 5.36
CA ASP A 100 8.31 13.16 6.43
C ASP A 100 9.28 11.98 6.66
N ILE A 101 8.84 10.76 6.33
CA ILE A 101 9.68 9.57 6.33
C ILE A 101 9.14 8.53 5.32
N TRP A 102 10.05 7.81 4.70
CA TRP A 102 9.81 6.58 3.94
C TRP A 102 10.24 5.38 4.80
N VAL A 103 9.35 4.39 4.93
CA VAL A 103 9.62 3.19 5.73
C VAL A 103 9.43 1.93 4.90
N SER A 104 10.48 1.12 4.84
CA SER A 104 10.50 -0.20 4.21
C SER A 104 10.52 -1.32 5.25
N PRO A 105 10.18 -2.57 4.87
CA PRO A 105 10.19 -3.71 5.80
C PRO A 105 11.54 -3.97 6.47
N ASP A 106 12.63 -3.81 5.74
CA ASP A 106 14.00 -3.99 6.24
C ASP A 106 14.42 -2.93 7.27
N MET A 107 13.92 -1.68 7.13
CA MET A 107 14.13 -0.63 8.12
C MET A 107 13.35 -0.87 9.43
N ALA A 108 12.17 -1.45 9.34
CA ALA A 108 11.26 -1.63 10.46
C ALA A 108 11.35 -3.01 11.15
N GLY A 109 12.17 -3.93 10.60
CA GLY A 109 12.26 -5.30 11.09
C GLY A 109 11.12 -6.21 10.65
N GLY A 110 10.31 -5.77 9.69
CA GLY A 110 9.21 -6.55 9.09
C GLY A 110 8.17 -5.68 8.40
N GLY A 111 7.36 -6.32 7.55
CA GLY A 111 6.33 -5.65 6.76
C GLY A 111 4.91 -6.09 7.10
N ARG A 112 3.96 -5.57 6.33
CA ARG A 112 2.54 -5.89 6.46
C ARG A 112 2.26 -7.40 6.34
N PRO A 113 1.27 -7.92 7.06
CA PRO A 113 0.25 -7.22 7.85
C PRO A 113 0.68 -6.83 9.27
N ALA A 114 1.94 -7.14 9.68
CA ALA A 114 2.44 -6.75 10.98
C ALA A 114 2.65 -5.23 11.07
N PRO A 115 2.48 -4.60 12.26
CA PRO A 115 2.42 -3.15 12.41
C PRO A 115 3.80 -2.46 12.53
N TRP A 116 4.88 -3.14 12.20
CA TRP A 116 6.24 -2.67 12.47
C TRP A 116 6.57 -1.37 11.74
N MET A 117 6.20 -1.25 10.46
CA MET A 117 6.42 -0.02 9.68
C MET A 117 5.61 1.15 10.23
N ALA A 118 4.37 0.90 10.67
CA ALA A 118 3.52 1.92 11.29
C ALA A 118 4.12 2.41 12.62
N PHE A 119 4.63 1.51 13.47
CA PHE A 119 5.30 1.88 14.71
C PHE A 119 6.59 2.62 14.47
N HIS A 120 7.37 2.21 13.47
CA HIS A 120 8.61 2.91 13.09
C HIS A 120 8.31 4.35 12.64
N ALA A 121 7.32 4.53 11.76
CA ALA A 121 6.88 5.85 11.31
C ALA A 121 6.39 6.72 12.48
N ALA A 122 5.51 6.18 13.33
CA ALA A 122 4.98 6.89 14.50
C ALA A 122 6.09 7.34 15.45
N THR A 123 7.07 6.47 15.72
CA THR A 123 8.22 6.79 16.57
C THR A 123 9.06 7.91 15.97
N HIS A 124 9.36 7.83 14.66
CA HIS A 124 10.14 8.85 13.97
C HIS A 124 9.45 10.21 13.98
N MET A 125 8.15 10.23 13.77
CA MET A 125 7.34 11.44 13.73
C MET A 125 6.93 11.95 15.13
N GLY A 126 7.24 11.21 16.21
CA GLY A 126 6.87 11.58 17.58
C GLY A 126 5.38 11.56 17.84
N VAL A 127 4.59 10.72 17.15
CA VAL A 127 3.14 10.65 17.28
C VAL A 127 2.72 9.51 18.19
N TYR A 128 1.91 9.83 19.22
CA TYR A 128 1.32 8.88 20.17
C TYR A 128 0.02 9.47 20.75
N PRO A 129 -1.02 8.66 21.00
CA PRO A 129 -1.14 7.23 20.78
C PRO A 129 -1.43 6.88 19.31
N MET A 130 -1.28 5.59 18.95
CA MET A 130 -1.55 5.09 17.59
C MET A 130 -2.98 5.36 17.10
N SER A 131 -3.94 5.51 18.03
CA SER A 131 -5.33 5.91 17.72
C SER A 131 -5.49 7.34 17.17
N GLN A 132 -4.42 8.13 17.12
CA GLN A 132 -4.39 9.42 16.42
C GLN A 132 -3.85 9.33 15.00
N ILE A 133 -3.53 8.14 14.54
CA ILE A 133 -2.94 7.90 13.21
C ILE A 133 -3.98 7.27 12.30
N VAL A 134 -3.99 7.73 11.05
CA VAL A 134 -4.82 7.20 9.98
C VAL A 134 -3.92 6.47 8.99
N LYS A 135 -4.18 5.19 8.76
CA LYS A 135 -3.59 4.42 7.67
C LYS A 135 -4.46 4.54 6.44
N VAL A 136 -3.89 5.04 5.36
CA VAL A 136 -4.54 5.11 4.04
C VAL A 136 -3.86 4.14 3.11
N GLY A 137 -4.60 3.24 2.48
CA GLY A 137 -4.02 2.24 1.60
C GLY A 137 -5.03 1.59 0.65
N GLY A 138 -4.54 0.87 -0.34
CA GLY A 138 -5.35 0.24 -1.39
C GLY A 138 -5.31 -1.28 -1.37
N THR A 139 -4.81 -1.90 -0.29
CA THR A 139 -4.70 -3.36 -0.17
C THR A 139 -5.34 -3.88 1.13
N LEU A 140 -5.69 -5.16 1.13
CA LEU A 140 -6.18 -5.83 2.33
C LEU A 140 -5.15 -5.82 3.46
N ALA A 141 -3.86 -5.91 3.12
CA ALA A 141 -2.76 -5.87 4.08
C ALA A 141 -2.60 -4.50 4.76
N ASP A 142 -2.99 -3.39 4.10
CA ASP A 142 -3.00 -2.06 4.72
C ASP A 142 -4.04 -1.98 5.84
N VAL A 143 -5.21 -2.57 5.63
CA VAL A 143 -6.28 -2.63 6.65
C VAL A 143 -5.85 -3.50 7.83
N ASP A 144 -5.26 -4.67 7.56
CA ASP A 144 -4.74 -5.55 8.61
C ASP A 144 -3.64 -4.87 9.44
N GLU A 145 -2.70 -4.15 8.80
CA GLU A 145 -1.67 -3.36 9.48
C GLU A 145 -2.30 -2.26 10.37
N ALA A 146 -3.31 -1.55 9.86
CA ALA A 146 -4.00 -0.51 10.63
C ALA A 146 -4.64 -1.08 11.89
N HIS A 147 -5.37 -2.17 11.78
CA HIS A 147 -6.00 -2.84 12.91
C HIS A 147 -4.96 -3.38 13.91
N ALA A 148 -3.90 -4.04 13.41
CA ALA A 148 -2.83 -4.56 14.25
C ALA A 148 -2.08 -3.45 15.02
N ALA A 149 -2.01 -2.24 14.43
CA ALA A 149 -1.38 -1.06 15.06
C ALA A 149 -2.33 -0.25 15.96
N GLY A 150 -3.64 -0.50 15.92
CA GLY A 150 -4.64 0.33 16.61
C GLY A 150 -4.82 1.70 15.96
N MET A 151 -4.77 1.77 14.63
CA MET A 151 -4.95 2.98 13.81
C MET A 151 -6.30 2.99 13.11
N TRP A 152 -6.76 4.16 12.69
CA TRP A 152 -7.88 4.29 11.77
C TRP A 152 -7.49 3.76 10.39
N ALA A 153 -8.33 2.90 9.81
CA ALA A 153 -8.12 2.32 8.49
C ALA A 153 -9.01 3.01 7.46
N VAL A 154 -8.42 3.59 6.42
CA VAL A 154 -9.10 4.14 5.26
C VAL A 154 -8.62 3.42 4.01
N SER A 155 -9.53 2.74 3.32
CA SER A 155 -9.23 2.06 2.06
C SER A 155 -9.55 2.95 0.86
N VAL A 156 -8.63 3.02 -0.11
CA VAL A 156 -8.82 3.71 -1.39
C VAL A 156 -9.06 2.68 -2.49
N VAL A 157 -10.16 2.82 -3.22
CA VAL A 157 -10.59 1.81 -4.20
C VAL A 157 -9.96 2.05 -5.57
N ARG A 158 -10.21 3.22 -6.18
CA ARG A 158 -9.91 3.49 -7.60
C ARG A 158 -8.44 3.37 -7.96
N HIS A 159 -7.56 3.80 -7.07
CA HIS A 159 -6.11 3.74 -7.23
C HIS A 159 -5.49 2.56 -6.48
N GLY A 160 -6.32 1.73 -5.84
CA GLY A 160 -5.90 0.56 -5.09
C GLY A 160 -5.64 -0.65 -5.99
N ASN A 161 -4.83 -1.58 -5.50
CA ASN A 161 -4.46 -2.80 -6.22
C ASN A 161 -5.65 -3.73 -6.50
N GLU A 162 -6.73 -3.61 -5.73
CA GLU A 162 -7.91 -4.46 -5.87
C GLU A 162 -8.68 -4.24 -7.19
N VAL A 163 -8.53 -3.08 -7.84
CA VAL A 163 -9.06 -2.83 -9.19
C VAL A 163 -8.31 -3.65 -10.25
N GLY A 164 -7.01 -3.88 -10.06
CA GLY A 164 -6.16 -4.70 -10.93
C GLY A 164 -5.89 -4.10 -12.32
N LEU A 165 -6.06 -2.79 -12.49
CA LEU A 165 -5.84 -2.06 -13.74
C LEU A 165 -5.07 -0.77 -13.48
N SER A 166 -4.28 -0.33 -14.46
CA SER A 166 -3.75 1.03 -14.43
C SER A 166 -4.87 2.06 -14.59
N GLN A 167 -4.64 3.27 -14.07
CA GLN A 167 -5.62 4.37 -14.19
C GLN A 167 -5.97 4.66 -15.65
N GLN A 168 -4.99 4.60 -16.56
CA GLN A 168 -5.19 4.81 -17.98
C GLN A 168 -6.15 3.76 -18.56
N VAL A 169 -5.91 2.47 -18.26
CA VAL A 169 -6.77 1.38 -18.73
C VAL A 169 -8.17 1.50 -18.12
N LEU A 170 -8.28 1.76 -16.82
CA LEU A 170 -9.57 1.93 -16.14
C LEU A 170 -10.40 3.07 -16.75
N ASN A 171 -9.76 4.19 -17.09
CA ASN A 171 -10.43 5.33 -17.70
C ASN A 171 -10.86 5.08 -19.15
N ALA A 172 -10.18 4.17 -19.87
CA ALA A 172 -10.52 3.79 -21.23
C ALA A 172 -11.67 2.76 -21.33
N LEU A 173 -12.02 2.12 -20.22
CA LEU A 173 -13.13 1.15 -20.20
C LEU A 173 -14.49 1.82 -20.37
N PRO A 174 -15.49 1.10 -20.93
CA PRO A 174 -16.89 1.52 -20.85
C PRO A 174 -17.31 1.80 -19.40
N ARG A 175 -18.11 2.84 -19.21
CA ARG A 175 -18.53 3.28 -17.85
C ARG A 175 -19.16 2.16 -17.03
N SER A 176 -19.95 1.29 -17.63
CA SER A 176 -20.56 0.14 -16.94
C SER A 176 -19.52 -0.84 -16.44
N GLU A 177 -18.49 -1.12 -17.24
CA GLU A 177 -17.42 -2.06 -16.87
C GLU A 177 -16.52 -1.46 -15.78
N SER A 178 -16.09 -0.20 -15.92
CA SER A 178 -15.28 0.47 -14.90
C SER A 178 -16.02 0.56 -13.57
N THR A 179 -17.33 0.88 -13.58
CA THR A 179 -18.15 0.92 -12.37
C THR A 179 -18.26 -0.46 -11.71
N SER A 180 -18.46 -1.52 -12.50
CA SER A 180 -18.55 -2.90 -11.98
C SER A 180 -17.23 -3.33 -11.32
N ARG A 181 -16.08 -3.02 -11.94
CA ARG A 181 -14.75 -3.34 -11.38
C ARG A 181 -14.48 -2.60 -10.08
N ILE A 182 -14.81 -1.31 -10.02
CA ILE A 182 -14.67 -0.50 -8.81
C ILE A 182 -15.57 -1.05 -7.69
N ALA A 183 -16.82 -1.41 -7.99
CA ALA A 183 -17.72 -2.02 -7.02
C ALA A 183 -17.18 -3.35 -6.48
N ALA A 184 -16.71 -4.25 -7.35
CA ALA A 184 -16.11 -5.51 -6.95
C ALA A 184 -14.84 -5.33 -6.09
N ALA A 185 -14.00 -4.32 -6.39
CA ALA A 185 -12.84 -3.98 -5.58
C ALA A 185 -13.26 -3.44 -4.19
N ARG A 186 -14.30 -2.60 -4.14
CA ARG A 186 -14.88 -2.10 -2.89
C ARG A 186 -15.40 -3.23 -2.01
N ASP A 187 -16.11 -4.20 -2.59
CA ASP A 187 -16.63 -5.36 -1.86
C ASP A 187 -15.50 -6.20 -1.26
N ARG A 188 -14.39 -6.40 -2.00
CA ARG A 188 -13.22 -7.11 -1.48
C ARG A 188 -12.58 -6.35 -0.30
N LEU A 189 -12.38 -5.04 -0.41
CA LEU A 189 -11.83 -4.23 0.69
C LEU A 189 -12.76 -4.21 1.92
N ALA A 190 -14.08 -4.24 1.71
CA ALA A 190 -15.06 -4.24 2.80
C ALA A 190 -14.96 -5.48 3.70
N VAL A 191 -14.46 -6.62 3.19
CA VAL A 191 -14.27 -7.86 3.97
C VAL A 191 -13.37 -7.62 5.19
N LYS A 192 -12.36 -6.74 5.09
CA LYS A 192 -11.42 -6.43 6.17
C LYS A 192 -11.93 -5.39 7.16
N LYS A 193 -13.15 -4.86 6.96
CA LYS A 193 -13.80 -3.90 7.86
C LYS A 193 -12.95 -2.65 8.10
N ALA A 194 -12.40 -2.06 7.02
CA ALA A 194 -11.82 -0.73 7.12
C ALA A 194 -12.84 0.26 7.71
N HIS A 195 -12.40 1.21 8.51
CA HIS A 195 -13.29 2.21 9.13
C HIS A 195 -13.98 3.06 8.07
N TYR A 196 -13.27 3.34 6.97
CA TYR A 196 -13.79 4.06 5.81
C TYR A 196 -13.28 3.44 4.51
N ILE A 197 -14.12 3.53 3.47
CA ILE A 197 -13.76 3.13 2.11
C ILE A 197 -14.14 4.28 1.18
N ILE A 198 -13.13 4.92 0.60
CA ILE A 198 -13.27 6.05 -0.33
C ILE A 198 -12.95 5.64 -1.77
N ASP A 199 -13.49 6.34 -2.75
CA ASP A 199 -13.23 6.03 -4.15
C ASP A 199 -11.84 6.52 -4.59
N ALA A 200 -11.49 7.73 -4.27
CA ALA A 200 -10.21 8.34 -4.65
C ALA A 200 -9.54 9.05 -3.46
N THR A 201 -8.25 9.34 -3.58
CA THR A 201 -7.50 10.11 -2.58
C THR A 201 -8.04 11.51 -2.36
N ALA A 202 -8.67 12.12 -3.39
CA ALA A 202 -9.33 13.40 -3.28
C ALA A 202 -10.49 13.41 -2.24
N ASP A 203 -11.07 12.23 -1.95
CA ASP A 203 -12.18 12.09 -0.99
C ASP A 203 -11.66 11.95 0.47
N LEU A 204 -10.35 12.04 0.70
CA LEU A 204 -9.76 11.78 2.01
C LEU A 204 -10.01 12.91 3.02
N MET A 205 -9.95 14.18 2.59
CA MET A 205 -10.06 15.31 3.53
C MET A 205 -11.33 15.29 4.39
N PRO A 206 -12.54 15.09 3.84
CA PRO A 206 -13.76 14.98 4.66
C PRO A 206 -13.72 13.83 5.66
N VAL A 207 -13.08 12.71 5.30
CA VAL A 207 -12.91 11.55 6.18
C VAL A 207 -11.96 11.88 7.34
N LEU A 208 -10.86 12.60 7.07
CA LEU A 208 -9.94 13.03 8.12
C LEU A 208 -10.60 14.02 9.10
N GLU A 209 -11.44 14.93 8.61
CA GLU A 209 -12.24 15.83 9.45
C GLU A 209 -13.18 15.04 10.36
N GLU A 210 -13.88 14.05 9.83
CA GLU A 210 -14.76 13.17 10.61
C GLU A 210 -13.97 12.36 11.64
N ILE A 211 -12.85 11.75 11.27
CA ILE A 211 -11.98 11.01 12.20
C ILE A 211 -11.48 11.96 13.30
N SER A 212 -11.03 13.17 12.96
CA SER A 212 -10.59 14.16 13.93
C SER A 212 -11.70 14.51 14.95
N TRP A 213 -12.93 14.69 14.44
CA TRP A 213 -14.09 14.92 15.30
C TRP A 213 -14.37 13.73 16.24
N ARG A 214 -14.32 12.48 15.73
CA ARG A 214 -14.47 11.26 16.53
C ARG A 214 -13.41 11.12 17.60
N ILE A 215 -12.15 11.40 17.25
CA ILE A 215 -11.02 11.41 18.21
C ILE A 215 -11.27 12.45 19.32
N SER A 216 -11.75 13.66 18.97
CA SER A 216 -12.03 14.73 19.96
C SER A 216 -13.11 14.33 20.97
N ARG A 217 -13.95 13.36 20.65
CA ARG A 217 -14.98 12.77 21.51
C ARG A 217 -14.49 11.55 22.30
N GLY A 218 -13.22 11.19 22.18
CA GLY A 218 -12.62 10.05 22.85
C GLY A 218 -12.86 8.70 22.14
N GLU A 219 -13.38 8.71 20.90
CA GLU A 219 -13.52 7.49 20.11
C GLU A 219 -12.15 6.96 19.68
N ARG A 220 -12.07 5.65 19.50
CA ARG A 220 -10.86 4.95 19.06
C ARG A 220 -11.21 4.03 17.88
N PRO A 221 -10.18 3.69 17.02
CA PRO A 221 -10.36 2.75 15.94
C PRO A 221 -10.70 1.34 16.42
#